data_5e33d1c414cf527181b808fad6bdc612
#
_entry.id   5e33d1c414cf527181b808fad6bdc612
#
_cell.length_a   1.000
_cell.length_b   1.000
_cell.length_c   1.000
_cell.angle_alpha   90.00
_cell.angle_beta   90.00
_cell.angle_gamma   90.00
#
_symmetry.space_group_name_H-M   'P 1'
#
loop_
_entity.id
_entity.type
_entity.pdbx_description
1 polymer ?
#
loop_
_entity_poly.entity_id
_entity_poly.type
_entity_poly.pdbx_seq_one_letter_code
_entity_poly.pdbx_strand_id
1 'polypeptide(L)'
;MADWAVIFDVDGVLLGLTPTEEELFFIPFASRCDASKLSCDWNSYRIRNDEEIVAEIVERLGLPETEKHHIKQEYLSLLRHQLHENTITSQIITGVTELLDACSDLATLGIATANFREAAKLRLESAGLWKHVSAHAFGADGGGHKHEILGRALENLKIPKSRTIYIGDNVNDVIAGQKHGVHFIGFSESQTRLRQLTKAGAKLLSSNHHETAIIIKRIMLGNKR
;
A
#
# COMPACT_ATOMS: atom_id res chain seq x y z
N MET A 1 6.95 12.60 -21.41
CA MET A 1 6.19 12.03 -20.26
C MET A 1 5.61 10.72 -20.72
N ALA A 2 5.64 9.70 -19.90
CA ALA A 2 5.05 8.41 -20.24
C ALA A 2 3.53 8.54 -20.42
N ASP A 3 2.98 7.84 -21.41
CA ASP A 3 1.54 7.86 -21.72
C ASP A 3 0.69 7.02 -20.75
N TRP A 4 1.34 6.20 -19.94
CA TRP A 4 0.73 5.28 -18.98
C TRP A 4 1.20 5.54 -17.56
N ALA A 5 0.36 5.17 -16.58
CA ALA A 5 0.74 5.09 -15.18
C ALA A 5 0.54 3.67 -14.65
N VAL A 6 1.43 3.24 -13.76
CA VAL A 6 1.27 2.02 -12.97
C VAL A 6 1.39 2.40 -11.51
N ILE A 7 0.30 2.19 -10.76
CA ILE A 7 0.22 2.47 -9.33
C ILE A 7 0.22 1.13 -8.60
N PHE A 8 1.04 1.01 -7.56
CA PHE A 8 1.15 -0.20 -6.75
C PHE A 8 0.61 0.06 -5.33
N ASP A 9 -0.03 -0.94 -4.73
CA ASP A 9 -0.03 -1.04 -3.28
C ASP A 9 1.37 -1.44 -2.80
N VAL A 10 1.64 -1.31 -1.51
CA VAL A 10 2.94 -1.65 -0.93
C VAL A 10 2.89 -3.03 -0.29
N ASP A 11 2.08 -3.21 0.74
CA ASP A 11 1.99 -4.49 1.46
C ASP A 11 1.29 -5.55 0.61
N GLY A 12 1.91 -6.72 0.54
CA GLY A 12 1.40 -7.82 -0.26
C GLY A 12 1.60 -7.66 -1.79
N VAL A 13 2.17 -6.53 -2.25
CA VAL A 13 2.47 -6.26 -3.67
C VAL A 13 3.96 -6.00 -3.90
N LEU A 14 4.53 -5.00 -3.26
CA LEU A 14 5.96 -4.68 -3.37
C LEU A 14 6.77 -5.29 -2.24
N LEU A 15 6.22 -5.23 -1.03
CA LEU A 15 6.85 -5.71 0.20
C LEU A 15 5.92 -6.69 0.92
N GLY A 16 6.49 -7.72 1.53
CA GLY A 16 5.82 -8.51 2.55
C GLY A 16 5.71 -7.71 3.85
N LEU A 17 4.64 -7.95 4.60
CA LEU A 17 4.48 -7.41 5.95
C LEU A 17 4.81 -8.54 6.95
N THR A 18 5.77 -8.29 7.84
CA THR A 18 6.17 -9.26 8.85
C THR A 18 5.40 -9.04 10.15
N PRO A 19 5.20 -10.10 10.97
CA PRO A 19 4.56 -9.93 12.29
C PRO A 19 5.25 -8.88 13.16
N THR A 20 6.57 -8.80 13.11
CA THR A 20 7.35 -7.80 13.86
C THR A 20 7.05 -6.37 13.39
N GLU A 21 6.89 -6.14 12.08
CA GLU A 21 6.50 -4.82 11.57
C GLU A 21 5.06 -4.46 11.98
N GLU A 22 4.14 -5.44 12.01
CA GLU A 22 2.79 -5.23 12.52
C GLU A 22 2.79 -4.86 14.01
N GLU A 23 3.58 -5.56 14.82
CA GLU A 23 3.71 -5.26 16.26
C GLU A 23 4.26 -3.85 16.52
N LEU A 24 5.25 -3.39 15.73
CA LEU A 24 5.83 -2.05 15.86
C LEU A 24 4.79 -0.94 15.78
N PHE A 25 3.76 -1.10 14.95
CA PHE A 25 2.69 -0.10 14.81
C PHE A 25 1.92 0.10 16.11
N PHE A 26 1.77 -0.96 16.93
CA PHE A 26 0.99 -0.90 18.16
C PHE A 26 1.82 -0.55 19.41
N ILE A 27 3.17 -0.57 19.35
CA ILE A 27 4.04 -0.22 20.49
C ILE A 27 3.74 1.16 21.10
N PRO A 28 3.55 2.25 20.31
CA PRO A 28 3.27 3.57 20.86
C PRO A 28 2.01 3.64 21.73
N PHE A 29 1.06 2.73 21.52
CA PHE A 29 -0.17 2.70 22.31
C PHE A 29 0.02 2.00 23.67
N ALA A 30 0.98 1.08 23.79
CA ALA A 30 1.19 0.29 25.01
C ALA A 30 1.53 1.15 26.25
N SER A 31 2.17 2.31 26.05
CA SER A 31 2.44 3.26 27.15
C SER A 31 1.22 4.13 27.52
N ARG A 32 0.14 4.11 26.75
CA ARG A 32 -1.04 4.99 26.86
C ARG A 32 -2.28 4.27 27.35
N CYS A 33 -2.29 2.95 27.34
CA CYS A 33 -3.43 2.16 27.79
C CYS A 33 -3.03 0.78 28.31
N ASP A 34 -3.95 0.13 29.00
CA ASP A 34 -3.85 -1.30 29.29
C ASP A 34 -3.92 -2.08 27.98
N ALA A 35 -2.98 -3.02 27.79
CA ALA A 35 -2.91 -3.88 26.59
C ALA A 35 -4.21 -4.64 26.30
N SER A 36 -5.04 -4.91 27.32
CA SER A 36 -6.35 -5.55 27.17
C SER A 36 -7.38 -4.70 26.39
N LYS A 37 -7.14 -3.40 26.28
CA LYS A 37 -7.99 -2.43 25.55
C LYS A 37 -7.55 -2.21 24.11
N LEU A 38 -6.38 -2.73 23.70
CA LEU A 38 -5.81 -2.57 22.38
C LEU A 38 -6.04 -3.83 21.55
N SER A 39 -6.71 -3.71 20.42
CA SER A 39 -6.80 -4.79 19.44
C SER A 39 -5.67 -4.67 18.43
N CYS A 40 -4.87 -5.73 18.29
CA CYS A 40 -3.88 -5.84 17.21
C CYS A 40 -4.47 -6.48 15.94
N ASP A 41 -5.77 -6.81 15.92
CA ASP A 41 -6.45 -7.27 14.72
C ASP A 41 -6.88 -6.08 13.85
N TRP A 42 -6.20 -5.89 12.75
CA TRP A 42 -6.50 -4.85 11.76
C TRP A 42 -7.94 -4.88 11.22
N ASN A 43 -8.59 -6.06 11.24
CA ASN A 43 -9.98 -6.20 10.79
C ASN A 43 -11.01 -5.69 11.81
N SER A 44 -10.58 -5.39 13.05
CA SER A 44 -11.44 -4.85 14.09
C SER A 44 -11.72 -3.35 13.96
N TYR A 45 -11.00 -2.66 13.04
CA TYR A 45 -11.11 -1.22 12.82
C TYR A 45 -12.05 -0.89 11.67
N ARG A 46 -12.75 0.25 11.77
CA ARG A 46 -13.74 0.71 10.78
C ARG A 46 -13.12 0.96 9.40
N ILE A 47 -11.95 1.60 9.39
CA ILE A 47 -11.20 1.88 8.15
C ILE A 47 -9.76 1.40 8.35
N ARG A 48 -9.30 0.52 7.47
CA ARG A 48 -8.01 -0.15 7.55
C ARG A 48 -6.93 0.66 6.84
N ASN A 49 -6.48 1.73 7.48
CA ASN A 49 -5.27 2.44 7.14
C ASN A 49 -4.67 3.06 8.41
N ASP A 50 -3.39 3.37 8.38
CA ASP A 50 -2.65 3.81 9.56
C ASP A 50 -3.26 5.05 10.23
N GLU A 51 -3.67 6.07 9.47
CA GLU A 51 -4.22 7.32 9.99
C GLU A 51 -5.56 7.10 10.72
N GLU A 52 -6.46 6.33 10.10
CA GLU A 52 -7.79 6.06 10.65
C GLU A 52 -7.74 5.10 11.84
N ILE A 53 -6.82 4.12 11.84
CA ILE A 53 -6.61 3.22 12.96
C ILE A 53 -6.09 4.00 14.17
N VAL A 54 -5.09 4.87 13.97
CA VAL A 54 -4.60 5.75 15.05
C VAL A 54 -5.73 6.62 15.58
N ALA A 55 -6.53 7.23 14.69
CA ALA A 55 -7.66 8.07 15.09
C ALA A 55 -8.69 7.29 15.89
N GLU A 56 -9.06 6.09 15.44
CA GLU A 56 -10.05 5.25 16.12
C GLU A 56 -9.56 4.75 17.48
N ILE A 57 -8.28 4.39 17.62
CA ILE A 57 -7.71 3.98 18.92
C ILE A 57 -7.72 5.17 19.89
N VAL A 58 -7.27 6.34 19.46
CA VAL A 58 -7.27 7.57 20.27
C VAL A 58 -8.69 7.89 20.76
N GLU A 59 -9.70 7.80 19.87
CA GLU A 59 -11.12 7.97 20.20
C GLU A 59 -11.59 6.95 21.24
N ARG A 60 -11.36 5.65 20.99
CA ARG A 60 -11.78 4.55 21.88
C ARG A 60 -11.16 4.64 23.28
N LEU A 61 -9.94 5.15 23.38
CA LEU A 61 -9.22 5.31 24.64
C LEU A 61 -9.54 6.64 25.35
N GLY A 62 -10.27 7.55 24.71
CA GLY A 62 -10.56 8.88 25.25
C GLY A 62 -9.31 9.76 25.40
N LEU A 63 -8.29 9.53 24.58
CA LEU A 63 -7.07 10.32 24.58
C LEU A 63 -7.26 11.66 23.87
N PRO A 64 -6.45 12.70 24.23
CA PRO A 64 -6.46 13.96 23.50
C PRO A 64 -6.13 13.78 22.01
N GLU A 65 -6.74 14.57 21.13
CA GLU A 65 -6.53 14.56 19.67
C GLU A 65 -5.05 14.75 19.29
N THR A 66 -4.31 15.50 20.12
CA THR A 66 -2.86 15.71 19.94
C THR A 66 -2.04 14.43 20.00
N GLU A 67 -2.56 13.37 20.66
CA GLU A 67 -1.88 12.09 20.74
C GLU A 67 -1.75 11.38 19.39
N LYS A 68 -2.65 11.64 18.43
CA LYS A 68 -2.51 11.11 17.08
C LYS A 68 -1.16 11.43 16.45
N HIS A 69 -0.75 12.70 16.59
CA HIS A 69 0.54 13.15 16.07
C HIS A 69 1.72 12.49 16.83
N HIS A 70 1.66 12.45 18.16
CA HIS A 70 2.71 11.86 18.98
C HIS A 70 2.87 10.36 18.68
N ILE A 71 1.77 9.60 18.61
CA ILE A 71 1.75 8.18 18.28
C ILE A 71 2.38 7.93 16.89
N LYS A 72 1.97 8.70 15.88
CA LYS A 72 2.53 8.63 14.54
C LYS A 72 4.04 8.87 14.54
N GLN A 73 4.52 9.93 15.22
CA GLN A 73 5.94 10.25 15.28
C GLN A 73 6.73 9.17 16.02
N GLU A 74 6.21 8.64 17.11
CA GLU A 74 6.82 7.56 17.88
C GLU A 74 6.94 6.28 17.03
N TYR A 75 5.85 5.88 16.34
CA TYR A 75 5.88 4.76 15.40
C TYR A 75 6.94 4.94 14.30
N LEU A 76 6.96 6.10 13.63
CA LEU A 76 7.93 6.38 12.58
C LEU A 76 9.37 6.40 13.09
N SER A 77 9.59 6.86 14.32
CA SER A 77 10.91 6.84 14.97
C SER A 77 11.36 5.40 15.27
N LEU A 78 10.47 4.58 15.82
CA LEU A 78 10.73 3.16 16.09
C LEU A 78 11.03 2.41 14.78
N LEU A 79 10.21 2.58 13.76
CA LEU A 79 10.39 1.95 12.46
C LEU A 79 11.75 2.31 11.84
N ARG A 80 12.10 3.61 11.85
CA ARG A 80 13.39 4.08 11.34
C ARG A 80 14.56 3.47 12.11
N HIS A 81 14.48 3.43 13.44
CA HIS A 81 15.51 2.85 14.27
C HIS A 81 15.70 1.35 13.98
N GLN A 82 14.61 0.58 13.95
CA GLN A 82 14.66 -0.86 13.70
C GLN A 82 15.20 -1.21 12.30
N LEU A 83 14.85 -0.44 11.28
CA LEU A 83 15.39 -0.60 9.93
C LEU A 83 16.88 -0.23 9.86
N HIS A 84 17.30 0.83 10.55
CA HIS A 84 18.71 1.26 10.60
C HIS A 84 19.59 0.22 11.30
N GLU A 85 19.14 -0.34 12.42
CA GLU A 85 19.86 -1.38 13.18
C GLU A 85 19.76 -2.77 12.53
N ASN A 86 19.06 -2.89 11.39
CA ASN A 86 18.79 -4.16 10.69
C ASN A 86 18.15 -5.24 11.60
N THR A 87 17.39 -4.83 12.61
CA THR A 87 16.62 -5.73 13.48
C THR A 87 15.33 -6.19 12.81
N ILE A 88 14.83 -5.40 11.86
CA ILE A 88 13.82 -5.78 10.88
C ILE A 88 14.35 -5.52 9.46
N THR A 89 13.85 -6.27 8.51
CA THR A 89 14.17 -6.09 7.07
C THR A 89 12.89 -6.11 6.27
N SER A 90 12.70 -5.10 5.42
CA SER A 90 11.56 -5.09 4.49
C SER A 90 11.74 -6.19 3.45
N GLN A 91 10.89 -7.21 3.52
CA GLN A 91 10.96 -8.35 2.60
C GLN A 91 10.42 -7.96 1.22
N ILE A 92 11.30 -7.92 0.22
CA ILE A 92 10.89 -7.70 -1.17
C ILE A 92 10.17 -8.94 -1.69
N ILE A 93 8.98 -8.76 -2.26
CA ILE A 93 8.27 -9.85 -2.93
C ILE A 93 9.03 -10.22 -4.21
N THR A 94 9.16 -11.52 -4.46
CA THR A 94 9.95 -12.04 -5.58
C THR A 94 9.54 -11.44 -6.93
N GLY A 95 10.51 -10.93 -7.68
CA GLY A 95 10.32 -10.35 -9.01
C GLY A 95 9.89 -8.88 -9.03
N VAL A 96 9.81 -8.20 -7.87
CA VAL A 96 9.43 -6.78 -7.78
C VAL A 96 10.45 -5.89 -8.48
N THR A 97 11.75 -6.11 -8.26
CA THR A 97 12.79 -5.27 -8.83
C THR A 97 12.73 -5.30 -10.36
N GLU A 98 12.67 -6.50 -10.94
CA GLU A 98 12.55 -6.71 -12.39
C GLU A 98 11.25 -6.11 -12.95
N LEU A 99 10.14 -6.20 -12.20
CA LEU A 99 8.87 -5.60 -12.58
C LEU A 99 8.98 -4.07 -12.64
N LEU A 100 9.52 -3.44 -11.57
CA LEU A 100 9.67 -1.99 -11.50
C LEU A 100 10.61 -1.47 -12.58
N ASP A 101 11.74 -2.13 -12.82
CA ASP A 101 12.67 -1.78 -13.89
C ASP A 101 11.97 -1.86 -15.25
N ALA A 102 11.29 -2.97 -15.56
CA ALA A 102 10.58 -3.15 -16.82
C ALA A 102 9.43 -2.15 -17.03
N CYS A 103 8.79 -1.68 -15.95
CA CYS A 103 7.71 -0.70 -16.02
C CYS A 103 8.23 0.74 -16.12
N SER A 104 9.40 1.06 -15.55
CA SER A 104 9.97 2.41 -15.54
C SER A 104 10.19 2.98 -16.94
N ASP A 105 10.51 2.14 -17.91
CA ASP A 105 10.69 2.54 -19.30
C ASP A 105 9.36 2.79 -20.04
N LEU A 106 8.25 2.28 -19.51
CA LEU A 106 6.94 2.24 -20.19
C LEU A 106 5.90 3.17 -19.58
N ALA A 107 6.03 3.48 -18.29
CA ALA A 107 5.00 4.17 -17.52
C ALA A 107 5.59 5.05 -16.41
N THR A 108 4.80 6.04 -15.98
CA THR A 108 5.04 6.73 -14.72
C THR A 108 4.63 5.80 -13.57
N LEU A 109 5.53 5.58 -12.60
CA LEU A 109 5.28 4.70 -11.47
C LEU A 109 4.88 5.49 -10.22
N GLY A 110 4.02 4.91 -9.41
CA GLY A 110 3.61 5.47 -8.12
C GLY A 110 3.08 4.40 -7.16
N ILE A 111 2.81 4.82 -5.93
CA ILE A 111 2.16 4.00 -4.92
C ILE A 111 0.90 4.66 -4.36
N ALA A 112 -0.07 3.82 -3.99
CA ALA A 112 -1.24 4.19 -3.20
C ALA A 112 -1.43 3.14 -2.10
N THR A 113 -0.97 3.44 -0.88
CA THR A 113 -0.89 2.49 0.24
C THR A 113 -1.71 2.92 1.44
N ALA A 114 -2.18 1.94 2.22
CA ALA A 114 -2.83 2.16 3.50
C ALA A 114 -1.85 2.56 4.63
N ASN A 115 -0.54 2.46 4.41
CA ASN A 115 0.45 2.93 5.36
C ASN A 115 0.55 4.46 5.38
N PHE A 116 1.04 5.04 6.48
CA PHE A 116 1.59 6.40 6.42
C PHE A 116 2.63 6.50 5.30
N ARG A 117 2.58 7.60 4.54
CA ARG A 117 3.52 7.80 3.42
C ARG A 117 4.99 7.68 3.85
N GLU A 118 5.33 8.23 5.02
CA GLU A 118 6.70 8.16 5.54
C GLU A 118 7.08 6.73 5.98
N ALA A 119 6.15 5.94 6.54
CA ALA A 119 6.39 4.53 6.86
C ALA A 119 6.67 3.72 5.58
N ALA A 120 5.83 3.88 4.57
CA ALA A 120 6.05 3.25 3.26
C ALA A 120 7.38 3.66 2.64
N LYS A 121 7.76 4.97 2.74
CA LYS A 121 9.06 5.46 2.28
C LYS A 121 10.21 4.77 2.99
N LEU A 122 10.24 4.76 4.32
CA LEU A 122 11.31 4.13 5.10
C LEU A 122 11.52 2.66 4.72
N ARG A 123 10.43 1.91 4.57
CA ARG A 123 10.47 0.50 4.18
C ARG A 123 10.96 0.31 2.74
N LEU A 124 10.46 1.11 1.81
CA LEU A 124 10.88 1.05 0.40
C LEU A 124 12.32 1.55 0.19
N GLU A 125 12.79 2.53 0.98
CA GLU A 125 14.20 2.95 0.97
C GLU A 125 15.12 1.85 1.48
N SER A 126 14.77 1.21 2.59
CA SER A 126 15.50 0.05 3.14
C SER A 126 15.59 -1.10 2.12
N ALA A 127 14.55 -1.30 1.32
CA ALA A 127 14.50 -2.28 0.25
C ALA A 127 15.15 -1.83 -1.08
N GLY A 128 15.63 -0.57 -1.18
CA GLY A 128 16.21 -0.01 -2.42
C GLY A 128 15.19 0.29 -3.53
N LEU A 129 13.88 0.26 -3.22
CA LEU A 129 12.79 0.40 -4.20
C LEU A 129 12.24 1.82 -4.32
N TRP A 130 12.46 2.69 -3.31
CA TRP A 130 11.88 4.03 -3.23
C TRP A 130 12.14 4.89 -4.47
N LYS A 131 13.32 4.79 -5.05
CA LYS A 131 13.73 5.57 -6.23
C LYS A 131 12.77 5.43 -7.42
N HIS A 132 12.10 4.28 -7.56
CA HIS A 132 11.18 4.00 -8.68
C HIS A 132 9.82 4.69 -8.53
N VAL A 133 9.36 4.94 -7.29
CA VAL A 133 7.98 5.38 -6.98
C VAL A 133 7.90 6.70 -6.23
N SER A 134 9.05 7.27 -5.84
CA SER A 134 9.13 8.44 -4.94
C SER A 134 8.38 9.68 -5.42
N ALA A 135 8.34 9.89 -6.75
CA ALA A 135 7.70 11.05 -7.36
C ALA A 135 6.17 11.07 -7.17
N HIS A 136 5.54 9.91 -7.05
CA HIS A 136 4.09 9.74 -6.98
C HIS A 136 3.69 8.76 -5.87
N ALA A 137 4.07 9.10 -4.63
CA ALA A 137 3.81 8.27 -3.47
C ALA A 137 2.69 8.86 -2.59
N PHE A 138 1.61 8.11 -2.42
CA PHE A 138 0.43 8.48 -1.64
C PHE A 138 0.17 7.42 -0.57
N GLY A 139 0.06 7.89 0.68
CA GLY A 139 -0.23 7.07 1.85
C GLY A 139 -1.55 7.42 2.50
N ALA A 140 -1.75 6.89 3.70
CA ALA A 140 -2.92 7.11 4.54
C ALA A 140 -3.04 8.56 5.05
N ASP A 141 -1.99 9.36 4.90
CA ASP A 141 -1.96 10.74 5.36
C ASP A 141 -3.12 11.55 4.77
N GLY A 142 -3.92 12.17 5.64
CA GLY A 142 -5.18 12.80 5.27
C GLY A 142 -6.40 11.89 5.32
N GLY A 143 -6.23 10.66 5.83
CA GLY A 143 -7.33 9.71 6.13
C GLY A 143 -8.07 9.18 4.91
N GLY A 144 -9.24 8.61 5.21
CA GLY A 144 -10.18 8.11 4.21
C GLY A 144 -9.95 6.66 3.78
N HIS A 145 -10.86 6.15 2.97
CA HIS A 145 -10.78 4.79 2.45
C HIS A 145 -9.70 4.64 1.37
N LYS A 146 -9.31 3.41 1.07
CA LYS A 146 -8.31 3.09 0.02
C LYS A 146 -8.61 3.75 -1.33
N HIS A 147 -9.89 3.87 -1.71
CA HIS A 147 -10.26 4.53 -2.96
C HIS A 147 -9.99 6.04 -2.95
N GLU A 148 -10.03 6.71 -1.78
CA GLU A 148 -9.69 8.13 -1.67
C GLU A 148 -8.19 8.34 -1.78
N ILE A 149 -7.39 7.43 -1.19
CA ILE A 149 -5.93 7.41 -1.36
C ILE A 149 -5.56 7.24 -2.84
N LEU A 150 -6.16 6.26 -3.52
CA LEU A 150 -5.97 6.07 -4.96
C LEU A 150 -6.45 7.30 -5.76
N GLY A 151 -7.55 7.93 -5.36
CA GLY A 151 -8.06 9.16 -5.96
C GLY A 151 -7.02 10.28 -5.94
N ARG A 152 -6.39 10.54 -4.79
CA ARG A 152 -5.31 11.54 -4.66
C ARG A 152 -4.11 11.23 -5.57
N ALA A 153 -3.76 9.95 -5.71
CA ALA A 153 -2.69 9.52 -6.61
C ALA A 153 -3.04 9.81 -8.08
N LEU A 154 -4.26 9.49 -8.49
CA LEU A 154 -4.75 9.70 -9.85
C LEU A 154 -4.81 11.19 -10.23
N GLU A 155 -5.27 12.04 -9.32
CA GLU A 155 -5.31 13.49 -9.50
C GLU A 155 -3.92 14.10 -9.67
N ASN A 156 -2.94 13.60 -8.90
CA ASN A 156 -1.56 14.06 -9.01
C ASN A 156 -0.89 13.64 -10.32
N LEU A 157 -1.11 12.41 -10.75
CA LEU A 157 -0.49 11.85 -11.96
C LEU A 157 -0.97 12.55 -13.25
N LYS A 158 -2.20 13.04 -13.28
CA LYS A 158 -2.83 13.67 -14.47
C LYS A 158 -2.80 12.81 -15.73
N ILE A 159 -2.69 11.49 -15.57
CA ILE A 159 -2.78 10.51 -16.65
C ILE A 159 -4.22 10.00 -16.70
N PRO A 160 -4.81 9.81 -17.90
CA PRO A 160 -6.18 9.32 -18.02
C PRO A 160 -6.37 7.96 -17.33
N LYS A 161 -7.51 7.77 -16.66
CA LYS A 161 -7.85 6.52 -15.95
C LYS A 161 -7.80 5.30 -16.86
N SER A 162 -8.16 5.47 -18.14
CA SER A 162 -8.06 4.43 -19.19
C SER A 162 -6.61 4.05 -19.55
N ARG A 163 -5.63 4.82 -19.11
CA ARG A 163 -4.19 4.58 -19.25
C ARG A 163 -3.51 4.41 -17.89
N THR A 164 -4.28 4.08 -16.86
CA THR A 164 -3.76 3.82 -15.52
C THR A 164 -4.05 2.39 -15.12
N ILE A 165 -3.02 1.72 -14.62
CA ILE A 165 -3.08 0.36 -14.07
C ILE A 165 -2.85 0.48 -12.58
N TYR A 166 -3.71 -0.15 -11.77
CA TYR A 166 -3.55 -0.26 -10.33
C TYR A 166 -3.38 -1.73 -9.94
N ILE A 167 -2.38 -2.02 -9.10
CA ILE A 167 -2.04 -3.37 -8.65
C ILE A 167 -2.21 -3.41 -7.14
N GLY A 168 -3.01 -4.35 -6.65
CA GLY A 168 -3.29 -4.52 -5.22
C GLY A 168 -3.60 -5.97 -4.86
N ASP A 169 -3.47 -6.30 -3.58
CA ASP A 169 -3.64 -7.66 -3.05
C ASP A 169 -4.90 -7.83 -2.20
N ASN A 170 -5.67 -6.75 -1.96
CA ASN A 170 -6.78 -6.74 -1.01
C ASN A 170 -8.11 -6.41 -1.69
N VAL A 171 -9.22 -6.82 -1.07
CA VAL A 171 -10.58 -6.49 -1.52
C VAL A 171 -10.80 -4.97 -1.60
N ASN A 172 -10.21 -4.19 -0.69
CA ASN A 172 -10.30 -2.73 -0.71
C ASN A 172 -9.62 -2.13 -1.96
N ASP A 173 -8.59 -2.79 -2.50
CA ASP A 173 -7.94 -2.37 -3.75
C ASP A 173 -8.81 -2.65 -4.95
N VAL A 174 -9.50 -3.82 -4.97
CA VAL A 174 -10.48 -4.14 -6.01
C VAL A 174 -11.55 -3.06 -6.06
N ILE A 175 -12.13 -2.72 -4.89
CA ILE A 175 -13.17 -1.69 -4.77
C ILE A 175 -12.63 -0.33 -5.24
N ALA A 176 -11.41 0.03 -4.84
CA ALA A 176 -10.77 1.28 -5.24
C ALA A 176 -10.56 1.36 -6.74
N GLY A 177 -10.00 0.32 -7.36
CA GLY A 177 -9.79 0.23 -8.80
C GLY A 177 -11.08 0.32 -9.60
N GLN A 178 -12.13 -0.39 -9.17
CA GLN A 178 -13.46 -0.36 -9.78
C GLN A 178 -14.11 1.02 -9.68
N LYS A 179 -14.08 1.65 -8.49
CA LYS A 179 -14.68 2.97 -8.25
C LYS A 179 -14.06 4.04 -9.14
N HIS A 180 -12.77 3.94 -9.42
CA HIS A 180 -12.09 4.90 -10.29
C HIS A 180 -12.10 4.52 -11.77
N GLY A 181 -12.46 3.28 -12.11
CA GLY A 181 -12.50 2.82 -13.49
C GLY A 181 -11.11 2.69 -14.13
N VAL A 182 -10.09 2.37 -13.34
CA VAL A 182 -8.75 2.05 -13.81
C VAL A 182 -8.63 0.56 -14.14
N HIS A 183 -7.60 0.17 -14.90
CA HIS A 183 -7.27 -1.24 -15.07
C HIS A 183 -6.74 -1.79 -13.75
N PHE A 184 -7.47 -2.71 -13.12
CA PHE A 184 -7.06 -3.33 -11.88
C PHE A 184 -6.46 -4.71 -12.12
N ILE A 185 -5.29 -4.99 -11.52
CA ILE A 185 -4.67 -6.31 -11.46
C ILE A 185 -4.60 -6.73 -10.00
N GLY A 186 -5.30 -7.81 -9.66
CA GLY A 186 -5.19 -8.44 -8.35
C GLY A 186 -3.95 -9.33 -8.29
N PHE A 187 -3.08 -9.06 -7.32
CA PHE A 187 -1.85 -9.83 -7.11
C PHE A 187 -1.94 -10.64 -5.82
N SER A 188 -1.54 -11.89 -5.83
CA SER A 188 -1.18 -12.65 -4.61
C SER A 188 -0.54 -13.99 -4.96
N GLU A 189 0.48 -14.39 -4.21
CA GLU A 189 1.05 -15.75 -4.26
C GLU A 189 0.10 -16.79 -3.63
N SER A 190 -0.90 -16.35 -2.85
CA SER A 190 -1.91 -17.22 -2.20
C SER A 190 -3.12 -17.45 -3.08
N GLN A 191 -3.39 -18.69 -3.43
CA GLN A 191 -4.61 -19.09 -4.17
C GLN A 191 -5.91 -18.74 -3.41
N THR A 192 -5.89 -18.77 -2.08
CA THR A 192 -7.03 -18.36 -1.26
C THR A 192 -7.30 -16.86 -1.42
N ARG A 193 -6.27 -16.04 -1.39
CA ARG A 193 -6.37 -14.59 -1.60
C ARG A 193 -6.86 -14.29 -3.02
N LEU A 194 -6.33 -14.93 -4.04
CA LEU A 194 -6.78 -14.76 -5.43
C LEU A 194 -8.28 -15.07 -5.59
N ARG A 195 -8.80 -16.12 -4.93
CA ARG A 195 -10.25 -16.40 -4.90
C ARG A 195 -11.06 -15.29 -4.23
N GLN A 196 -10.55 -14.66 -3.17
CA GLN A 196 -11.20 -13.52 -2.51
C GLN A 196 -11.25 -12.32 -3.45
N LEU A 197 -10.15 -11.99 -4.14
CA LEU A 197 -10.10 -10.92 -5.13
C LEU A 197 -11.07 -11.18 -6.30
N THR A 198 -11.14 -12.43 -6.78
CA THR A 198 -12.13 -12.83 -7.80
C THR A 198 -13.56 -12.59 -7.33
N LYS A 199 -13.90 -13.02 -6.11
CA LYS A 199 -15.23 -12.81 -5.53
C LYS A 199 -15.57 -11.32 -5.38
N ALA A 200 -14.57 -10.47 -5.12
CA ALA A 200 -14.72 -9.02 -5.06
C ALA A 200 -14.85 -8.37 -6.46
N GLY A 201 -14.67 -9.14 -7.55
CA GLY A 201 -14.86 -8.68 -8.91
C GLY A 201 -13.58 -8.33 -9.67
N ALA A 202 -12.41 -8.72 -9.18
CA ALA A 202 -11.16 -8.59 -9.92
C ALA A 202 -11.20 -9.51 -11.16
N LYS A 203 -10.96 -8.93 -12.35
CA LYS A 203 -11.01 -9.65 -13.65
C LYS A 203 -9.63 -10.12 -14.11
N LEU A 204 -8.58 -9.40 -13.71
CA LEU A 204 -7.20 -9.72 -14.03
C LEU A 204 -6.48 -10.08 -12.74
N LEU A 205 -5.84 -11.23 -12.73
CA LEU A 205 -5.16 -11.77 -11.56
C LEU A 205 -3.77 -12.24 -11.96
N SER A 206 -2.82 -12.14 -11.04
CA SER A 206 -1.48 -12.69 -11.18
C SER A 206 -1.02 -13.34 -9.88
N SER A 207 -0.25 -14.41 -9.99
CA SER A 207 0.31 -15.14 -8.86
C SER A 207 1.80 -14.88 -8.65
N ASN A 208 2.42 -14.17 -9.59
CA ASN A 208 3.83 -13.76 -9.53
C ASN A 208 4.04 -12.51 -10.40
N HIS A 209 5.13 -11.78 -10.16
CA HIS A 209 5.39 -10.53 -10.87
C HIS A 209 5.80 -10.69 -12.33
N HIS A 210 6.24 -11.86 -12.74
CA HIS A 210 6.43 -12.16 -14.17
C HIS A 210 5.07 -12.14 -14.92
N GLU A 211 4.06 -12.79 -14.37
CA GLU A 211 2.68 -12.73 -14.91
C GLU A 211 2.13 -11.30 -14.88
N THR A 212 2.38 -10.56 -13.78
CA THR A 212 1.98 -9.14 -13.67
C THR A 212 2.55 -8.32 -14.82
N ALA A 213 3.84 -8.46 -15.14
CA ALA A 213 4.49 -7.75 -16.24
C ALA A 213 3.88 -8.10 -17.61
N ILE A 214 3.52 -9.37 -17.84
CA ILE A 214 2.84 -9.80 -19.06
C ILE A 214 1.46 -9.15 -19.19
N ILE A 215 0.69 -9.12 -18.10
CA ILE A 215 -0.65 -8.51 -18.10
C ILE A 215 -0.56 -7.01 -18.35
N ILE A 216 0.36 -6.30 -17.70
CA ILE A 216 0.63 -4.87 -17.94
C ILE A 216 0.88 -4.59 -19.41
N LYS A 217 1.84 -5.32 -20.03
CA LYS A 217 2.16 -5.17 -21.45
C LYS A 217 0.95 -5.42 -22.34
N ARG A 218 0.15 -6.44 -22.06
CA ARG A 218 -1.07 -6.76 -22.82
C ARG A 218 -2.10 -5.64 -22.75
N ILE A 219 -2.34 -5.03 -21.56
CA ILE A 219 -3.24 -3.89 -21.38
C ILE A 219 -2.76 -2.70 -22.23
N MET A 220 -1.47 -2.36 -22.12
CA MET A 220 -0.88 -1.23 -22.84
C MET A 220 -0.92 -1.39 -24.37
N LEU A 221 -0.74 -2.61 -24.86
CA LEU A 221 -0.78 -2.92 -26.30
C LEU A 221 -2.23 -3.00 -26.83
N GLY A 222 -3.17 -3.51 -26.03
CA GLY A 222 -4.59 -3.62 -26.43
C GLY A 222 -5.29 -2.27 -26.60
N ASN A 223 -4.82 -1.22 -25.94
CA ASN A 223 -5.34 0.15 -26.06
C ASN A 223 -4.73 0.97 -27.23
N LYS A 224 -3.91 0.36 -28.07
CA LYS A 224 -3.34 1.01 -29.28
C LYS A 224 -4.22 0.89 -30.53
N ARG A 225 -5.49 0.41 -30.40
CA ARG A 225 -6.43 0.31 -31.51
C ARG A 225 -7.47 1.44 -31.48
#